data_446c7f74dc956014fe8dd20728fd9e0b
#
_entry.id   446c7f74dc956014fe8dd20728fd9e0b
#
_cell.length_a   1.000
_cell.length_b   1.000
_cell.length_c   1.000
_cell.angle_alpha   90.00
_cell.angle_beta   90.00
_cell.angle_gamma   90.00
#
_symmetry.space_group_name_H-M   'P 1'
#
loop_
_entity.id
_entity.type
_entity.pdbx_description
1 polymer ?
#
loop_
_entity_poly.entity_id
_entity_poly.type
_entity_poly.pdbx_seq_one_letter_code
_entity_poly.pdbx_strand_id
1 'polypeptide(L)'
;MTHIRLNGGGGCRILGEYPFAEGTFKLCWKAKYLDGFRRGETAIIKQFKGGCVYEEYYFNEEMIIIGVTEKIVKAFNKAKILGGDRLVRVSRPVIATSGNTGAKALVEPYIDMFEKLNSNSGWVNTDCDESGDAMQALSHFSYHESDGEYVLCDLQGGAYRDGL
;
A
#
# COMPACT_ATOMS: atom_id res chain seq x y z
N MET A 1 -2.00 19.79 -16.11
CA MET A 1 -2.10 19.16 -14.76
C MET A 1 -3.12 18.06 -14.83
N THR A 2 -2.76 16.84 -14.47
CA THR A 2 -3.65 15.68 -14.58
C THR A 2 -4.46 15.53 -13.29
N HIS A 3 -5.78 15.61 -13.43
CA HIS A 3 -6.74 15.33 -12.36
C HIS A 3 -7.18 13.88 -12.42
N ILE A 4 -7.25 13.24 -11.27
CA ILE A 4 -7.68 11.84 -11.12
C ILE A 4 -8.86 11.80 -10.15
N ARG A 5 -9.95 11.13 -10.53
CA ARG A 5 -11.14 10.91 -9.71
C ARG A 5 -11.05 9.57 -8.99
N LEU A 6 -11.33 9.57 -7.71
CA LEU A 6 -11.41 8.34 -6.89
C LEU A 6 -12.79 7.70 -7.07
N ASN A 7 -12.85 6.38 -7.15
CA ASN A 7 -14.13 5.66 -7.30
C ASN A 7 -15.08 5.79 -6.11
N GLY A 8 -14.62 6.24 -4.97
CA GLY A 8 -15.44 6.54 -3.78
C GLY A 8 -15.86 8.01 -3.64
N GLY A 9 -15.62 8.84 -4.66
CA GLY A 9 -15.78 10.29 -4.62
C GLY A 9 -14.49 10.99 -4.21
N GLY A 10 -14.31 12.21 -4.70
CA GLY A 10 -13.10 12.98 -4.47
C GLY A 10 -12.08 12.87 -5.60
N GLY A 11 -10.96 13.56 -5.44
CA GLY A 11 -9.94 13.62 -6.47
C GLY A 11 -8.53 13.82 -5.95
N CYS A 12 -7.57 13.55 -6.83
CA CYS A 12 -6.16 13.84 -6.63
C CYS A 12 -5.58 14.61 -7.81
N ARG A 13 -4.55 15.39 -7.55
CA ARG A 13 -3.77 16.11 -8.57
C ARG A 13 -2.32 15.68 -8.52
N ILE A 14 -1.79 15.21 -9.64
CA ILE A 14 -0.36 14.87 -9.79
C ILE A 14 0.47 16.15 -9.62
N LEU A 15 1.58 16.06 -8.87
CA LEU A 15 2.44 17.19 -8.51
C LEU A 15 3.65 17.35 -9.41
N GLY A 16 4.10 16.30 -10.12
CA GLY A 16 5.30 16.31 -10.94
C GLY A 16 5.04 15.93 -12.39
N GLU A 17 6.02 16.17 -13.26
CA GLU A 17 6.01 15.76 -14.68
C GLU A 17 6.55 14.35 -14.87
N TYR A 18 7.30 13.84 -13.91
CA TYR A 18 7.94 12.52 -13.96
C TYR A 18 7.55 11.69 -12.74
N PRO A 19 7.51 10.35 -12.88
CA PRO A 19 7.35 9.47 -11.72
C PRO A 19 8.56 9.65 -10.78
N PHE A 20 8.31 9.64 -9.48
CA PHE A 20 9.37 9.78 -8.47
C PHE A 20 9.99 8.43 -8.08
N ALA A 21 9.28 7.35 -8.37
CA ALA A 21 9.74 5.98 -8.13
C ALA A 21 9.10 5.01 -9.12
N GLU A 22 9.70 3.84 -9.25
CA GLU A 22 9.16 2.76 -10.05
C GLU A 22 9.34 1.40 -9.36
N GLY A 23 8.32 0.54 -9.47
CA GLY A 23 8.38 -0.86 -9.10
C GLY A 23 8.54 -1.74 -10.33
N THR A 24 8.41 -3.06 -10.17
CA THR A 24 8.52 -4.01 -11.30
C THR A 24 7.50 -3.72 -12.39
N PHE A 25 6.26 -3.46 -12.04
CA PHE A 25 5.14 -3.31 -13.00
C PHE A 25 4.54 -1.91 -13.05
N LYS A 26 4.82 -1.06 -12.08
CA LYS A 26 4.14 0.23 -11.92
C LYS A 26 5.11 1.40 -11.77
N LEU A 27 4.69 2.54 -12.29
CA LEU A 27 5.27 3.86 -12.06
C LEU A 27 4.52 4.53 -10.91
N CYS A 28 5.24 5.22 -10.03
CA CYS A 28 4.71 5.91 -8.86
C CYS A 28 4.84 7.42 -9.01
N TRP A 29 3.73 8.12 -8.82
CA TRP A 29 3.64 9.56 -8.93
C TRP A 29 3.23 10.16 -7.59
N LYS A 30 3.89 11.25 -7.18
CA LYS A 30 3.39 12.06 -6.06
C LYS A 30 2.19 12.87 -6.50
N ALA A 31 1.18 12.91 -5.66
CA ALA A 31 -0.05 13.64 -5.88
C ALA A 31 -0.53 14.29 -4.58
N LYS A 32 -1.58 15.07 -4.64
CA LYS A 32 -2.24 15.69 -3.50
C LYS A 32 -3.73 15.39 -3.53
N TYR A 33 -4.29 14.99 -2.40
CA TYR A 33 -5.74 14.87 -2.24
C TYR A 33 -6.37 16.28 -2.31
N LEU A 34 -7.41 16.43 -3.12
CA LEU A 34 -8.06 17.72 -3.35
C LEU A 34 -9.24 17.97 -2.42
N ASP A 35 -9.83 16.90 -1.91
CA ASP A 35 -11.04 16.93 -1.10
C ASP A 35 -11.14 15.72 -0.15
N GLY A 36 -12.26 15.60 0.56
CA GLY A 36 -12.48 14.55 1.56
C GLY A 36 -11.66 14.76 2.84
N PHE A 37 -11.66 13.77 3.71
CA PHE A 37 -10.96 13.83 5.01
C PHE A 37 -9.43 13.90 4.87
N ARG A 38 -8.87 13.48 3.71
CA ARG A 38 -7.42 13.56 3.40
C ARG A 38 -7.03 14.82 2.63
N ARG A 39 -7.92 15.78 2.48
CA ARG A 39 -7.64 17.01 1.71
C ARG A 39 -6.33 17.66 2.13
N GLY A 40 -5.46 17.87 1.15
CA GLY A 40 -4.15 18.48 1.37
C GLY A 40 -3.04 17.50 1.74
N GLU A 41 -3.35 16.24 2.08
CA GLU A 41 -2.34 15.21 2.30
C GLU A 41 -1.68 14.79 0.97
N THR A 42 -0.47 14.26 1.08
CA THR A 42 0.23 13.67 -0.07
C THR A 42 -0.35 12.29 -0.37
N ALA A 43 -0.56 12.01 -1.65
CA ALA A 43 -0.99 10.73 -2.19
C ALA A 43 0.09 10.14 -3.10
N ILE A 44 0.02 8.84 -3.31
CA ILE A 44 0.77 8.12 -4.35
C ILE A 44 -0.22 7.59 -5.37
N ILE A 45 0.06 7.84 -6.64
CA ILE A 45 -0.67 7.28 -7.77
C ILE A 45 0.24 6.25 -8.44
N LYS A 46 -0.27 5.03 -8.60
CA LYS A 46 0.45 3.91 -9.23
C LYS A 46 -0.21 3.57 -10.56
N GLN A 47 0.54 3.66 -11.64
CA GLN A 47 0.11 3.34 -13.01
C GLN A 47 0.97 2.22 -13.59
N PHE A 48 0.42 1.39 -14.46
CA PHE A 48 1.19 0.35 -15.13
C PHE A 48 2.24 0.92 -16.09
N LYS A 49 3.43 0.31 -16.15
CA LYS A 49 4.52 0.68 -17.06
C LYS A 49 4.19 0.39 -18.53
N GLY A 50 3.46 -0.68 -18.78
CA GLY A 50 3.16 -1.18 -20.14
C GLY A 50 2.07 -0.42 -20.88
N GLY A 51 1.53 0.66 -20.29
CA GLY A 51 0.49 1.48 -20.91
C GLY A 51 -0.70 1.75 -19.99
N CYS A 52 -1.69 2.46 -20.52
CA CYS A 52 -2.91 2.76 -19.80
C CYS A 52 -3.85 1.56 -19.75
N VAL A 53 -4.45 1.30 -18.59
CA VAL A 53 -5.54 0.34 -18.43
C VAL A 53 -6.84 1.11 -18.16
N TYR A 54 -7.95 0.60 -18.68
CA TYR A 54 -9.25 1.27 -18.62
C TYR A 54 -10.28 0.49 -17.81
N GLU A 55 -10.01 -0.81 -17.56
CA GLU A 55 -10.91 -1.69 -16.85
C GLU A 55 -10.42 -1.99 -15.44
N GLU A 56 -11.35 -2.09 -14.49
CA GLU A 56 -11.01 -2.33 -13.07
C GLU A 56 -10.46 -3.73 -12.83
N TYR A 57 -10.83 -4.71 -13.66
CA TYR A 57 -10.41 -6.09 -13.47
C TYR A 57 -8.88 -6.28 -13.48
N TYR A 58 -8.12 -5.36 -14.09
CA TYR A 58 -6.64 -5.38 -14.04
C TYR A 58 -6.10 -5.24 -12.62
N PHE A 59 -6.91 -4.76 -11.67
CA PHE A 59 -6.54 -4.60 -10.26
C PHE A 59 -7.15 -5.67 -9.35
N ASN A 60 -7.94 -6.61 -9.89
CA ASN A 60 -8.67 -7.59 -9.07
C ASN A 60 -7.74 -8.45 -8.22
N GLU A 61 -6.65 -8.98 -8.80
CA GLU A 61 -5.69 -9.79 -8.05
C GLU A 61 -5.09 -9.02 -6.88
N GLU A 62 -4.67 -7.77 -7.12
CA GLU A 62 -4.11 -6.91 -6.07
C GLU A 62 -5.15 -6.62 -4.98
N MET A 63 -6.38 -6.37 -5.34
CA MET A 63 -7.47 -6.13 -4.38
C MET A 63 -7.83 -7.38 -3.58
N ILE A 64 -7.75 -8.57 -4.16
CA ILE A 64 -7.91 -9.86 -3.46
C ILE A 64 -6.78 -10.07 -2.47
N ILE A 65 -5.53 -9.89 -2.89
CA ILE A 65 -4.35 -10.01 -2.02
C ILE A 65 -4.46 -9.05 -0.83
N ILE A 66 -4.84 -7.80 -1.07
CA ILE A 66 -5.05 -6.82 -0.01
C ILE A 66 -6.14 -7.28 0.96
N GLY A 67 -7.25 -7.82 0.45
CA GLY A 67 -8.33 -8.34 1.29
C GLY A 67 -7.90 -9.52 2.17
N VAL A 68 -7.05 -10.42 1.67
CA VAL A 68 -6.45 -11.51 2.45
C VAL A 68 -5.49 -10.92 3.50
N THR A 69 -4.62 -10.00 3.10
CA THR A 69 -3.69 -9.32 4.00
C THR A 69 -4.40 -8.63 5.16
N GLU A 70 -5.49 -7.91 4.89
CA GLU A 70 -6.30 -7.25 5.92
C GLU A 70 -6.86 -8.24 6.95
N LYS A 71 -7.33 -9.42 6.51
CA LYS A 71 -7.83 -10.46 7.41
C LYS A 71 -6.72 -11.00 8.32
N ILE A 72 -5.56 -11.32 7.75
CA ILE A 72 -4.39 -11.82 8.48
C ILE A 72 -3.89 -10.77 9.48
N VAL A 73 -3.74 -9.52 9.05
CA VAL A 73 -3.30 -8.41 9.92
C VAL A 73 -4.30 -8.18 11.06
N LYS A 74 -5.60 -8.30 10.81
CA LYS A 74 -6.62 -8.21 11.85
C LYS A 74 -6.47 -9.33 12.90
N ALA A 75 -6.20 -10.57 12.47
CA ALA A 75 -5.95 -11.69 13.37
C ALA A 75 -4.64 -11.50 14.16
N PHE A 76 -3.57 -11.06 13.51
CA PHE A 76 -2.28 -10.74 14.11
C PHE A 76 -2.41 -9.69 15.23
N ASN A 77 -3.10 -8.59 14.94
CA ASN A 77 -3.36 -7.54 15.92
C ASN A 77 -4.22 -8.05 17.10
N LYS A 78 -5.22 -8.89 16.82
CA LYS A 78 -6.06 -9.51 17.87
C LYS A 78 -5.24 -10.42 18.78
N ALA A 79 -4.25 -11.12 18.23
CA ALA A 79 -3.36 -11.99 19.00
C ALA A 79 -2.35 -11.21 19.87
N LYS A 80 -2.25 -9.87 19.70
CA LYS A 80 -1.36 -8.97 20.47
C LYS A 80 0.12 -9.38 20.47
N ILE A 81 0.58 -9.96 19.38
CA ILE A 81 1.93 -10.51 19.25
C ILE A 81 3.00 -9.44 19.48
N LEU A 82 2.75 -8.20 19.04
CA LEU A 82 3.70 -7.10 19.23
C LEU A 82 3.73 -6.54 20.65
N GLY A 83 2.78 -6.96 21.49
CA GLY A 83 2.63 -6.43 22.86
C GLY A 83 2.16 -4.98 22.91
N GLY A 84 1.66 -4.55 24.07
CA GLY A 84 1.12 -3.20 24.28
C GLY A 84 -0.01 -2.85 23.30
N ASP A 85 -0.01 -1.60 22.85
CA ASP A 85 -1.02 -1.07 21.90
C ASP A 85 -0.47 -0.98 20.47
N ARG A 86 0.64 -1.67 20.20
CA ARG A 86 1.24 -1.68 18.86
C ARG A 86 0.38 -2.47 17.88
N LEU A 87 0.11 -1.87 16.72
CA LEU A 87 -0.75 -2.42 15.69
C LEU A 87 -0.10 -2.30 14.32
N VAL A 88 -0.33 -3.30 13.48
CA VAL A 88 -0.06 -3.22 12.05
C VAL A 88 -1.30 -2.69 11.34
N ARG A 89 -1.10 -1.80 10.37
CA ARG A 89 -2.18 -1.28 9.52
C ARG A 89 -1.84 -1.53 8.05
N VAL A 90 -2.83 -1.95 7.29
CA VAL A 90 -2.69 -2.13 5.84
C VAL A 90 -3.08 -0.84 5.14
N SER A 91 -2.18 -0.32 4.29
CA SER A 91 -2.52 0.79 3.40
C SER A 91 -3.31 0.24 2.22
N ARG A 92 -4.64 0.42 2.25
CA ARG A 92 -5.53 -0.02 1.18
C ARG A 92 -5.60 1.03 0.07
N PRO A 93 -5.18 0.72 -1.17
CA PRO A 93 -5.36 1.62 -2.29
C PRO A 93 -6.82 1.69 -2.74
N VAL A 94 -7.16 2.76 -3.42
CA VAL A 94 -8.44 2.91 -4.13
C VAL A 94 -8.18 2.99 -5.63
N ILE A 95 -9.06 2.38 -6.42
CA ILE A 95 -9.03 2.54 -7.87
C ILE A 95 -9.54 3.94 -8.21
N ALA A 96 -8.83 4.60 -9.10
CA ALA A 96 -9.12 5.95 -9.53
C ALA A 96 -9.10 6.05 -11.07
N THR A 97 -9.81 7.02 -11.61
CA THR A 97 -9.94 7.22 -13.06
C THR A 97 -9.41 8.61 -13.44
N SER A 98 -8.52 8.66 -14.42
CA SER A 98 -8.05 9.93 -15.00
C SER A 98 -9.21 10.67 -15.68
N GLY A 99 -9.43 11.92 -15.29
CA GLY A 99 -10.48 12.75 -15.88
C GLY A 99 -10.25 13.08 -17.36
N ASN A 100 -9.00 13.04 -17.80
CA ASN A 100 -8.63 13.41 -19.18
C ASN A 100 -8.65 12.21 -20.15
N THR A 101 -8.22 11.05 -19.68
CA THR A 101 -7.99 9.88 -20.55
C THR A 101 -8.93 8.71 -20.25
N GLY A 102 -9.60 8.72 -19.11
CA GLY A 102 -10.37 7.57 -18.63
C GLY A 102 -9.50 6.42 -18.09
N ALA A 103 -8.17 6.53 -18.18
CA ALA A 103 -7.25 5.51 -17.68
C ALA A 103 -7.37 5.33 -16.17
N LYS A 104 -7.27 4.10 -15.71
CA LYS A 104 -7.35 3.73 -14.31
C LYS A 104 -5.97 3.61 -13.67
N ALA A 105 -5.92 3.91 -12.38
CA ALA A 105 -4.73 3.85 -11.55
C ALA A 105 -5.11 3.49 -10.12
N LEU A 106 -4.14 3.08 -9.31
CA LEU A 106 -4.32 2.98 -7.86
C LEU A 106 -3.85 4.25 -7.18
N VAL A 107 -4.57 4.65 -6.15
CA VAL A 107 -4.23 5.79 -5.29
C VAL A 107 -4.18 5.33 -3.84
N GLU A 108 -3.12 5.66 -3.16
CA GLU A 108 -2.91 5.37 -1.74
C GLU A 108 -2.31 6.58 -1.02
N PRO A 109 -2.44 6.68 0.31
CA PRO A 109 -1.74 7.70 1.08
C PRO A 109 -0.23 7.55 0.96
N TYR A 110 0.48 8.67 0.96
CA TYR A 110 1.93 8.66 1.09
C TYR A 110 2.32 8.18 2.48
N ILE A 111 3.29 7.29 2.54
CA ILE A 111 3.88 6.79 3.78
C ILE A 111 5.25 7.46 3.95
N ASP A 112 5.42 8.23 5.03
CA ASP A 112 6.72 8.79 5.40
C ASP A 112 7.66 7.68 5.89
N MET A 113 8.97 7.91 5.72
CA MET A 113 10.01 6.97 6.11
C MET A 113 9.72 5.55 5.58
N PHE A 114 9.29 5.49 4.31
CA PHE A 114 8.93 4.24 3.66
C PHE A 114 10.17 3.36 3.48
N GLU A 115 10.13 2.16 4.01
CA GLU A 115 11.19 1.17 3.93
C GLU A 115 10.67 -0.17 3.42
N LYS A 116 11.52 -0.89 2.71
CA LYS A 116 11.29 -2.30 2.39
C LYS A 116 11.84 -3.15 3.52
N LEU A 117 11.02 -4.02 4.08
CA LEU A 117 11.33 -4.78 5.29
C LEU A 117 11.69 -6.24 4.99
N ASN A 118 11.07 -6.83 3.95
CA ASN A 118 11.45 -8.13 3.42
C ASN A 118 11.12 -8.28 1.93
N SER A 119 11.46 -9.42 1.34
CA SER A 119 11.13 -9.76 -0.04
C SER A 119 10.60 -11.18 -0.16
N ASN A 120 10.00 -11.47 -1.29
CA ASN A 120 9.58 -12.82 -1.67
C ASN A 120 10.74 -13.78 -1.99
N SER A 121 11.96 -13.26 -2.14
CA SER A 121 13.19 -14.05 -2.34
C SER A 121 13.92 -14.40 -1.04
N GLY A 122 13.33 -14.07 0.12
CA GLY A 122 13.91 -14.33 1.44
C GLY A 122 14.87 -13.25 1.96
N TRP A 123 15.05 -12.14 1.23
CA TRP A 123 15.82 -11.03 1.76
C TRP A 123 15.05 -10.34 2.90
N VAL A 124 15.78 -9.98 3.96
CA VAL A 124 15.27 -9.28 5.14
C VAL A 124 16.14 -8.05 5.37
N ASN A 125 15.50 -6.92 5.67
CA ASN A 125 16.21 -5.72 6.08
C ASN A 125 16.69 -5.88 7.54
N THR A 126 18.00 -6.01 7.72
CA THR A 126 18.63 -6.18 9.03
C THR A 126 18.96 -4.85 9.72
N ASP A 127 18.86 -3.74 8.97
CA ASP A 127 19.14 -2.39 9.51
C ASP A 127 17.89 -1.76 10.15
N CYS A 128 16.73 -2.44 10.02
CA CYS A 128 15.51 -2.05 10.71
C CYS A 128 15.55 -2.51 12.17
N ASP A 129 15.07 -1.65 13.02
CA ASP A 129 14.86 -1.90 14.45
C ASP A 129 13.65 -2.85 14.68
N GLU A 130 12.89 -2.65 15.74
CA GLU A 130 11.72 -3.43 16.12
C GLU A 130 10.67 -3.58 14.97
N SER A 131 10.65 -2.69 13.97
CA SER A 131 9.70 -2.76 12.85
C SER A 131 10.03 -3.92 11.91
N GLY A 132 11.31 -4.22 11.69
CA GLY A 132 11.77 -5.37 10.93
C GLY A 132 11.32 -6.67 11.57
N ASP A 133 11.59 -6.83 12.87
CA ASP A 133 11.19 -8.02 13.63
C ASP A 133 9.67 -8.22 13.64
N ALA A 134 8.91 -7.13 13.80
CA ALA A 134 7.45 -7.18 13.74
C ALA A 134 6.94 -7.70 12.39
N MET A 135 7.58 -7.30 11.28
CA MET A 135 7.17 -7.77 9.95
C MET A 135 7.61 -9.21 9.68
N GLN A 136 8.74 -9.68 10.22
CA GLN A 136 9.09 -11.09 10.16
C GLN A 136 8.10 -11.94 10.97
N ALA A 137 7.72 -11.48 12.16
CA ALA A 137 6.69 -12.14 12.97
C ALA A 137 5.33 -12.21 12.22
N LEU A 138 4.94 -11.14 11.52
CA LEU A 138 3.73 -11.13 10.69
C LEU A 138 3.83 -12.11 9.51
N SER A 139 4.96 -12.18 8.81
CA SER A 139 5.19 -13.16 7.74
C SER A 139 5.04 -14.59 8.27
N HIS A 140 5.68 -14.91 9.38
CA HIS A 140 5.57 -16.23 10.02
C HIS A 140 4.14 -16.53 10.48
N PHE A 141 3.49 -15.58 11.13
CA PHE A 141 2.10 -15.70 11.57
C PHE A 141 1.15 -15.97 10.41
N SER A 142 1.35 -15.30 9.26
CA SER A 142 0.48 -15.46 8.10
C SER A 142 0.43 -16.90 7.58
N TYR A 143 1.56 -17.61 7.63
CA TYR A 143 1.64 -19.03 7.26
C TYR A 143 0.78 -19.90 8.19
N HIS A 144 0.89 -19.70 9.49
CA HIS A 144 0.12 -20.49 10.48
C HIS A 144 -1.36 -20.13 10.48
N GLU A 145 -1.70 -18.84 10.40
CA GLU A 145 -3.09 -18.37 10.40
C GLU A 145 -3.87 -18.83 9.16
N SER A 146 -3.17 -19.13 8.07
CA SER A 146 -3.76 -19.59 6.81
C SER A 146 -3.61 -21.10 6.57
N ASP A 147 -3.25 -21.87 7.57
CA ASP A 147 -2.98 -23.33 7.44
C ASP A 147 -1.96 -23.65 6.32
N GLY A 148 -0.99 -22.75 6.12
CA GLY A 148 0.07 -22.89 5.12
C GLY A 148 -0.30 -22.41 3.72
N GLU A 149 -1.46 -21.82 3.51
CA GLU A 149 -1.87 -21.34 2.20
C GLU A 149 -1.16 -20.04 1.78
N TYR A 150 -0.84 -19.15 2.74
CA TYR A 150 -0.27 -17.84 2.45
C TYR A 150 0.95 -17.53 3.31
N VAL A 151 1.93 -16.89 2.68
CA VAL A 151 3.03 -16.21 3.36
C VAL A 151 3.04 -14.76 2.91
N LEU A 152 2.84 -13.82 3.82
CA LEU A 152 2.98 -12.41 3.51
C LEU A 152 4.46 -12.07 3.35
N CYS A 153 4.81 -11.59 2.17
CA CYS A 153 6.16 -11.16 1.80
C CYS A 153 6.09 -9.83 1.05
N ASP A 154 7.25 -9.29 0.69
CA ASP A 154 7.39 -7.93 0.14
C ASP A 154 6.76 -6.87 1.05
N LEU A 155 6.84 -7.11 2.37
CA LEU A 155 6.34 -6.19 3.37
C LEU A 155 7.18 -4.91 3.36
N GLN A 156 6.47 -3.80 3.27
CA GLN A 156 7.06 -2.47 3.15
C GLN A 156 6.12 -1.43 3.72
N GLY A 157 6.66 -0.39 4.30
CA GLY A 157 5.85 0.63 4.95
C GLY A 157 6.68 1.59 5.79
N GLY A 158 6.05 2.25 6.74
CA GLY A 158 6.69 3.13 7.71
C GLY A 158 6.25 2.78 9.13
N ALA A 159 7.13 3.01 10.09
CA ALA A 159 6.82 2.90 11.50
C ALA A 159 6.37 4.26 12.04
N TYR A 160 5.23 4.29 12.69
CA TYR A 160 4.69 5.49 13.32
C TYR A 160 4.59 5.26 14.83
N ARG A 161 4.98 6.27 15.61
CA ARG A 161 4.65 6.29 17.04
C ARG A 161 3.25 6.86 17.16
N ASP A 162 2.30 6.02 17.56
CA ASP A 162 0.94 6.46 17.83
C ASP A 162 0.94 7.45 19.00
N GLY A 163 0.62 8.66 18.71
CA GLY A 163 0.57 9.78 19.65
C GLY A 163 -0.01 11.05 19.04
N LEU A 164 -0.56 10.93 17.83
CA LEU A 164 -1.32 12.02 17.19
C LEU A 164 -2.58 11.47 16.55
#